data_47d056e4b74af00baed06f9adf1fb13a
#
_entry.id   47d056e4b74af00baed06f9adf1fb13a
#
_cell.length_a   1.000
_cell.length_b   1.000
_cell.length_c   1.000
_cell.angle_alpha   90.00
_cell.angle_beta   90.00
_cell.angle_gamma   90.00
#
_symmetry.space_group_name_H-M   'P 1'
#
loop_
_entity.id
_entity.type
_entity.pdbx_description
1 polymer ?
#
loop_
_entity_poly.entity_id
_entity_poly.type
_entity_poly.pdbx_seq_one_letter_code
_entity_poly.pdbx_strand_id
1 'polypeptide(L)'
;MPMVEIYTTPLCPYCVRAKRLLNSKGVEFTEIDLWQYPGRRAEMISRAEGRRTVPQVFVDGMALGGSDDLQALEASGGLDPLLGRNGAGTPQRDVR
;
A
#
# COMPACT_ATOMS: atom_id res chain seq x y z
N MET A 1 -5.81 -11.13 9.41
CA MET A 1 -5.81 -9.85 8.66
C MET A 1 -4.38 -9.45 8.37
N PRO A 2 -4.01 -9.17 7.13
CA PRO A 2 -2.66 -8.69 6.85
C PRO A 2 -2.45 -7.30 7.42
N MET A 3 -1.23 -7.02 7.83
CA MET A 3 -0.86 -5.70 8.29
C MET A 3 -0.40 -4.88 7.09
N VAL A 4 -1.13 -3.81 6.78
CA VAL A 4 -0.83 -2.94 5.66
C VAL A 4 -0.27 -1.63 6.18
N GLU A 5 0.88 -1.23 5.66
CA GLU A 5 1.55 0.01 6.06
C GLU A 5 1.90 0.80 4.81
N ILE A 6 1.78 2.13 4.89
CA ILE A 6 2.15 2.99 3.78
C ILE A 6 2.91 4.20 4.32
N TYR A 7 4.07 4.47 3.73
CA TYR A 7 4.85 5.67 4.03
C TYR A 7 4.49 6.76 3.02
N THR A 8 4.20 7.95 3.51
CA THR A 8 3.69 9.05 2.68
C THR A 8 4.35 10.37 3.04
N THR A 9 4.08 11.38 2.22
CA THR A 9 4.31 12.78 2.57
C THR A 9 3.07 13.58 2.20
N PRO A 10 2.87 14.78 2.79
CA PRO A 10 1.75 15.64 2.38
C PRO A 10 1.93 16.10 0.94
N LEU A 11 0.85 16.45 0.29
CA LEU A 11 0.87 17.02 -1.07
C LEU A 11 1.51 16.09 -2.08
N CYS A 12 1.33 14.78 -1.90
CA CYS A 12 1.87 13.77 -2.79
C CYS A 12 0.71 13.12 -3.55
N PRO A 13 0.52 13.43 -4.85
CA PRO A 13 -0.56 12.83 -5.62
C PRO A 13 -0.48 11.31 -5.71
N TYR A 14 0.73 10.79 -5.80
CA TYR A 14 0.91 9.33 -5.86
C TYR A 14 0.52 8.67 -4.54
N CYS A 15 0.78 9.34 -3.41
CA CYS A 15 0.35 8.85 -2.11
C CYS A 15 -1.17 8.82 -2.02
N VAL A 16 -1.83 9.86 -2.54
CA VAL A 16 -3.29 9.92 -2.57
C VAL A 16 -3.85 8.77 -3.41
N ARG A 17 -3.26 8.51 -4.58
CA ARG A 17 -3.70 7.42 -5.44
C ARG A 17 -3.57 6.07 -4.76
N ALA A 18 -2.43 5.84 -4.09
CA ALA A 18 -2.20 4.57 -3.40
C ALA A 18 -3.21 4.38 -2.27
N LYS A 19 -3.42 5.43 -1.46
CA LYS A 19 -4.37 5.34 -0.36
C LYS A 19 -5.79 5.14 -0.86
N ARG A 20 -6.15 5.79 -1.97
CA ARG A 20 -7.47 5.62 -2.56
C ARG A 20 -7.70 4.19 -3.00
N LEU A 21 -6.69 3.57 -3.61
CA LEU A 21 -6.80 2.17 -4.01
C LEU A 21 -6.98 1.27 -2.78
N LEU A 22 -6.16 1.46 -1.75
CA LEU A 22 -6.29 0.65 -0.53
C LEU A 22 -7.66 0.84 0.12
N ASN A 23 -8.16 2.08 0.15
CA ASN A 23 -9.49 2.35 0.69
C ASN A 23 -10.58 1.64 -0.12
N SER A 24 -10.42 1.58 -1.44
CA SER A 24 -11.40 0.92 -2.30
C SER A 24 -11.46 -0.58 -2.06
N LYS A 25 -10.38 -1.14 -1.48
CA LYS A 25 -10.34 -2.56 -1.14
C LYS A 25 -10.91 -2.84 0.26
N GLY A 26 -11.28 -1.80 0.99
CA GLY A 26 -11.87 -1.97 2.32
C GLY A 26 -10.88 -2.43 3.38
N VAL A 27 -9.60 -2.30 3.13
CA VAL A 27 -8.59 -2.73 4.11
C VAL A 27 -8.16 -1.55 4.97
N GLU A 28 -7.84 -1.84 6.21
CA GLU A 28 -7.25 -0.85 7.10
C GLU A 28 -5.75 -0.83 6.88
N PHE A 29 -5.17 0.35 6.98
CA PHE A 29 -3.72 0.49 6.84
C PHE A 29 -3.21 1.53 7.81
N THR A 30 -1.92 1.38 8.17
CA THR A 30 -1.22 2.37 8.99
C THR A 30 -0.48 3.30 8.06
N GLU A 31 -0.74 4.59 8.19
CA GLU A 31 -0.05 5.60 7.40
C GLU A 31 1.08 6.20 8.23
N ILE A 32 2.29 6.19 7.69
CA ILE A 32 3.45 6.80 8.34
C ILE A 32 3.82 8.04 7.52
N ASP A 33 3.46 9.20 8.05
CA ASP A 33 3.72 10.48 7.38
C ASP A 33 5.14 10.91 7.70
N LEU A 34 6.00 10.91 6.68
CA LEU A 34 7.40 11.24 6.85
C LEU A 34 7.65 12.72 7.09
N TRP A 35 6.68 13.57 6.78
CA TRP A 35 6.76 14.97 7.17
C TRP A 35 6.66 15.10 8.69
N GLN A 36 5.73 14.35 9.29
CA GLN A 36 5.51 14.37 10.73
C GLN A 36 6.61 13.61 11.47
N TYR A 37 7.10 12.53 10.85
CA TYR A 37 8.11 11.65 11.46
C TYR A 37 9.29 11.47 10.51
N PRO A 38 10.09 12.55 10.29
CA PRO A 38 11.17 12.49 9.29
C PRO A 38 12.24 11.45 9.61
N GLY A 39 12.43 11.13 10.88
CA GLY A 39 13.40 10.09 11.26
C GLY A 39 13.05 8.71 10.77
N ARG A 40 11.80 8.49 10.36
CA ARG A 40 11.38 7.17 9.87
C ARG A 40 11.68 6.95 8.40
N ARG A 41 12.21 7.95 7.70
CA ARG A 41 12.58 7.78 6.29
C ARG A 41 13.68 6.72 6.11
N ALA A 42 14.67 6.69 6.99
CA ALA A 42 15.74 5.69 6.92
C ALA A 42 15.17 4.27 7.07
N GLU A 43 14.20 4.11 7.96
CA GLU A 43 13.48 2.85 8.13
C GLU A 43 12.79 2.44 6.83
N MET A 44 12.09 3.38 6.19
CA MET A 44 11.42 3.11 4.93
C MET A 44 12.41 2.66 3.85
N ILE A 45 13.52 3.39 3.71
CA ILE A 45 14.52 3.08 2.69
C ILE A 45 15.09 1.68 2.91
N SER A 46 15.40 1.34 4.16
CA SER A 46 15.91 0.01 4.48
C SER A 46 14.91 -1.07 4.13
N ARG A 47 13.65 -0.88 4.51
CA ARG A 47 12.59 -1.86 4.24
C ARG A 47 12.28 -1.97 2.75
N ALA A 48 12.44 -0.89 2.01
CA ALA A 48 12.13 -0.82 0.57
C ALA A 48 13.33 -1.16 -0.30
N GLU A 49 14.36 -1.79 0.28
CA GLU A 49 15.54 -2.24 -0.45
C GLU A 49 16.24 -1.10 -1.18
N GLY A 50 16.30 0.05 -0.53
CA GLY A 50 17.02 1.21 -1.03
C GLY A 50 16.17 2.23 -1.77
N ARG A 51 14.90 1.94 -2.00
CA ARG A 51 14.02 2.92 -2.67
C ARG A 51 13.71 4.06 -1.73
N ARG A 52 13.75 5.27 -2.26
CA ARG A 52 13.61 6.50 -1.45
C ARG A 52 12.34 7.26 -1.71
N THR A 53 11.58 6.87 -2.72
CA THR A 53 10.38 7.60 -3.13
C THR A 53 9.18 7.25 -2.25
N VAL A 54 8.20 8.12 -2.21
CA VAL A 54 6.92 7.86 -1.58
C VAL A 54 5.83 7.84 -2.67
N PRO A 55 4.78 7.08 -2.49
CA PRO A 55 4.53 6.19 -1.36
C PRO A 55 5.37 4.92 -1.42
N GLN A 56 5.53 4.24 -0.30
CA GLN A 56 6.05 2.89 -0.25
C GLN A 56 5.08 2.07 0.59
N VAL A 57 4.59 0.97 0.03
CA VAL A 57 3.53 0.17 0.63
C VAL A 57 4.10 -1.18 1.05
N PHE A 58 3.72 -1.63 2.23
CA PHE A 58 4.17 -2.91 2.78
C PHE A 58 2.96 -3.70 3.26
N VAL A 59 2.96 -4.99 2.97
CA VAL A 59 1.94 -5.91 3.48
C VAL A 59 2.66 -7.02 4.22
N ASP A 60 2.38 -7.15 5.51
CA ASP A 60 3.04 -8.10 6.41
C ASP A 60 4.56 -7.99 6.31
N GLY A 61 5.07 -6.76 6.19
CA GLY A 61 6.49 -6.49 6.10
C GLY A 61 7.08 -6.64 4.72
N MET A 62 6.32 -7.13 3.74
CA MET A 62 6.80 -7.32 2.39
C MET A 62 6.60 -6.04 1.57
N ALA A 63 7.66 -5.59 0.93
CA ALA A 63 7.62 -4.36 0.12
C ALA A 63 6.84 -4.60 -1.18
N LEU A 64 5.77 -3.84 -1.38
CA LEU A 64 5.02 -3.89 -2.63
C LEU A 64 5.46 -2.79 -3.59
N GLY A 65 6.17 -1.78 -3.10
CA GLY A 65 6.66 -0.69 -3.93
C GLY A 65 5.80 0.55 -3.83
N GLY A 66 5.85 1.37 -4.85
CA GLY A 66 5.14 2.64 -4.89
C GLY A 66 3.77 2.54 -5.55
N SER A 67 3.22 3.71 -5.89
CA SER A 67 1.88 3.78 -6.46
C SER A 67 1.76 3.02 -7.76
N ASP A 68 2.75 3.16 -8.65
CA ASP A 68 2.69 2.47 -9.95
C ASP A 68 2.76 0.96 -9.77
N ASP A 69 3.60 0.50 -8.83
CA ASP A 69 3.68 -0.93 -8.53
C ASP A 69 2.36 -1.46 -7.99
N LEU A 70 1.72 -0.67 -7.12
CA LEU A 70 0.45 -1.06 -6.54
C LEU A 70 -0.64 -1.14 -7.62
N GLN A 71 -0.67 -0.15 -8.52
CA GLN A 71 -1.64 -0.15 -9.62
C GLN A 71 -1.42 -1.33 -10.56
N ALA A 72 -0.15 -1.66 -10.81
CA ALA A 72 0.18 -2.82 -11.66
C ALA A 72 -0.28 -4.12 -11.03
N LEU A 73 -0.09 -4.26 -9.72
CA LEU A 73 -0.59 -5.45 -9.00
C LEU A 73 -2.10 -5.54 -9.09
N GLU A 74 -2.79 -4.40 -8.95
CA GLU A 74 -4.24 -4.40 -9.07
C GLU A 74 -4.68 -4.83 -10.47
N ALA A 75 -4.02 -4.30 -11.49
CA ALA A 75 -4.38 -4.62 -12.88
C ALA A 75 -4.18 -6.09 -13.20
N SER A 76 -3.19 -6.73 -12.58
CA SER A 76 -2.89 -8.15 -12.82
C SER A 76 -3.70 -9.09 -11.93
N GLY A 77 -4.47 -8.56 -10.98
CA GLY A 77 -5.19 -9.39 -10.02
C GLY A 77 -4.35 -9.85 -8.85
N GLY A 78 -3.10 -9.38 -8.76
CA GLY A 78 -2.19 -9.82 -7.72
C GLY A 78 -2.36 -9.12 -6.37
N LEU A 79 -3.06 -8.00 -6.34
CA LEU A 79 -3.18 -7.23 -5.11
C LEU A 79 -4.15 -7.87 -4.12
N ASP A 80 -5.32 -8.30 -4.56
CA ASP A 80 -6.34 -8.82 -3.66
C ASP A 80 -5.85 -10.00 -2.82
N PRO A 81 -5.16 -11.00 -3.38
CA PRO A 81 -4.63 -12.09 -2.54
C PRO A 81 -3.67 -11.60 -1.49
N LEU A 82 -2.83 -10.60 -1.81
CA LEU A 82 -1.88 -10.06 -0.84
C LEU A 82 -2.59 -9.34 0.30
N LEU A 83 -3.74 -8.76 0.03
CA LEU A 83 -4.54 -8.08 1.05
C LEU A 83 -5.46 -9.03 1.80
N GLY A 84 -5.34 -10.33 1.56
CA GLY A 84 -6.20 -11.32 2.21
C GLY A 84 -7.60 -11.39 1.63
N ARG A 85 -7.79 -10.90 0.41
CA ARG A 85 -9.07 -10.95 -0.27
C ARG A 85 -9.04 -12.00 -1.35
N ASN A 86 -10.20 -12.60 -1.61
CA ASN A 86 -10.32 -13.54 -2.72
C ASN A 86 -10.64 -12.76 -3.97
N GLY A 87 -9.64 -12.42 -4.71
CA GLY A 87 -9.77 -11.50 -5.84
C GLY A 87 -10.90 -11.80 -6.80
N ALA A 88 -11.57 -12.86 -6.61
CA ALA A 88 -12.77 -13.12 -7.36
C ALA A 88 -13.91 -12.34 -6.72
N GLY A 89 -13.86 -12.21 -6.43
CA GLY A 89 -14.56 -11.84 -5.93
C GLY A 89 -15.34 -11.66 -5.30
N THR A 90 -15.40 -12.16 -5.42
CA THR A 90 -15.98 -12.00 -4.81
C THR A 90 -16.45 -11.67 -4.22
N PRO A 91 -16.77 -11.76 -4.29
CA PRO A 91 -17.34 -11.38 -3.79
C PRO A 91 -17.90 -11.07 -3.26
N GLN A 92 -17.93 -11.37 -3.58
CA GLN A 92 -18.23 -10.97 -3.31
C GLN A 92 -18.76 -10.61 -2.84
N ARG A 93 -19.02 -10.86 -3.15
CA ARG A 93 -19.43 -10.51 -2.92
C ARG A 93 -20.00 -10.27 -2.40
N ASP A 94 -20.09 -10.79 -2.83
CA ASP A 94 -20.53 -10.42 -2.56
C ASP A 94 -21.11 -10.31 -2.24
N VAL A 95 -21.27 -10.74 -2.49
CA VAL A 95 -21.69 -10.48 -2.42
C VAL A 95 -22.19 -10.32 -2.21
N ARG A 96 -22.20 -10.50 -2.54
CA ARG A 96 -22.59 -10.39 -2.70
C ARG A 96 -23.08 -10.04 -2.39
#